data_c8372910ca54ab56311b2d1aa9ebe126
#
_entry.id   c8372910ca54ab56311b2d1aa9ebe126
#
_cell.length_a   1.000
_cell.length_b   1.000
_cell.length_c   1.000
_cell.angle_alpha   90.00
_cell.angle_beta   90.00
_cell.angle_gamma   90.00
#
_symmetry.space_group_name_H-M   'P 1'
#
loop_
_entity.id
_entity.type
_entity.pdbx_description
1 polymer ?
#
loop_
_entity_poly.entity_id
_entity_poly.type
_entity_poly.pdbx_seq_one_letter_code
_entity_poly.pdbx_strand_id
1 'polypeptide(L)'
;MRRKFLWQAVFSVAGGLSLSSALVLSFGTMATHTAWAIATILLAGLAALVVIPVEPHGLLNLSPVVFLVSSIAFGVGEGVVAAVLAPILAYLATYRTASSRHSVGDVFAVGGEAAASLVVASGLLRFLPSAGSRWLDLMLLSTLTLLLSFLLQAVRISSAEGVRLRRLVSPLLRSSAPHLLSLLVGTLLVWAVFSLIGPLGIILTAVVIIELYYPWKLLGDQRDLFLKSLQMISNAVDLKDPYTAHHSRRVSMYAVRMARILDTPGEEVERIRIGALMHDIGKIGVPGGIIRKPSKLTDEEMEIMKRHVEAGASIVEELEILKRSTDIVRHHHENFDGSGYPTGLAGEQITIGARIVFVADAFDALTTDRPYRHGRSTAEALGILEANASTQFDPGAVEALKKVLRSTE
;
A
#
# COMPACT_ATOMS: atom_id res chain seq x y z
N MET A 1 15.88 -11.49 -5.78
CA MET A 1 15.27 -11.72 -7.11
C MET A 1 14.91 -13.18 -7.41
N ARG A 2 15.82 -14.17 -7.30
CA ARG A 2 15.55 -15.59 -7.66
C ARG A 2 14.34 -16.22 -6.93
N ARG A 3 14.15 -15.97 -5.62
CA ARG A 3 13.02 -16.55 -4.85
C ARG A 3 11.65 -15.97 -5.28
N LYS A 4 11.56 -14.65 -5.56
CA LYS A 4 10.32 -14.05 -6.05
C LYS A 4 9.89 -14.64 -7.38
N PHE A 5 10.85 -14.81 -8.30
CA PHE A 5 10.62 -15.42 -9.61
C PHE A 5 10.18 -16.89 -9.51
N LEU A 6 10.78 -17.67 -8.60
CA LEU A 6 10.42 -19.07 -8.38
C LEU A 6 8.96 -19.20 -7.92
N TRP A 7 8.53 -18.39 -6.94
CA TRP A 7 7.16 -18.45 -6.44
C TRP A 7 6.14 -17.95 -7.45
N GLN A 8 6.46 -16.92 -8.22
CA GLN A 8 5.63 -16.49 -9.35
C GLN A 8 5.45 -17.63 -10.36
N ALA A 9 6.53 -18.32 -10.71
CA ALA A 9 6.47 -19.47 -11.61
C ALA A 9 5.63 -20.62 -11.03
N VAL A 10 5.82 -20.98 -9.75
CA VAL A 10 5.04 -22.03 -9.07
C VAL A 10 3.55 -21.72 -9.08
N PHE A 11 3.14 -20.51 -8.71
CA PHE A 11 1.72 -20.15 -8.68
C PHE A 11 1.14 -19.95 -10.08
N SER A 12 1.91 -19.50 -11.06
CA SER A 12 1.48 -19.46 -12.46
C SER A 12 1.25 -20.85 -13.04
N VAL A 13 2.14 -21.80 -12.72
CA VAL A 13 1.97 -23.21 -13.14
C VAL A 13 0.78 -23.84 -12.43
N ALA A 14 0.62 -23.62 -11.12
CA ALA A 14 -0.53 -24.11 -10.36
C ALA A 14 -1.85 -23.54 -10.91
N GLY A 15 -1.89 -22.24 -11.27
CA GLY A 15 -3.03 -21.61 -11.92
C GLY A 15 -3.33 -22.23 -13.29
N GLY A 16 -2.30 -22.47 -14.11
CA GLY A 16 -2.45 -23.13 -15.42
C GLY A 16 -2.97 -24.57 -15.31
N LEU A 17 -2.45 -25.35 -14.35
CA LEU A 17 -2.93 -26.73 -14.08
C LEU A 17 -4.36 -26.74 -13.55
N SER A 18 -4.70 -25.82 -12.66
CA SER A 18 -6.06 -25.67 -12.14
C SER A 18 -7.04 -25.28 -13.24
N LEU A 19 -6.64 -24.36 -14.13
CA LEU A 19 -7.45 -23.96 -15.29
C LEU A 19 -7.67 -25.12 -16.25
N SER A 20 -6.62 -25.89 -16.57
CA SER A 20 -6.73 -27.04 -17.45
C SER A 20 -7.65 -28.12 -16.87
N SER A 21 -7.52 -28.40 -15.57
CA SER A 21 -8.39 -29.35 -14.86
C SER A 21 -9.84 -28.87 -14.82
N ALA A 22 -10.05 -27.57 -14.60
CA ALA A 22 -11.38 -26.96 -14.57
C ALA A 22 -12.04 -27.00 -15.95
N LEU A 23 -11.31 -26.69 -17.02
CA LEU A 23 -11.81 -26.81 -18.40
C LEU A 23 -12.27 -28.22 -18.72
N VAL A 24 -11.49 -29.23 -18.34
CA VAL A 24 -11.86 -30.63 -18.54
C VAL A 24 -13.12 -31.00 -17.74
N LEU A 25 -13.24 -30.56 -16.49
CA LEU A 25 -14.39 -30.83 -15.63
C LEU A 25 -15.65 -30.08 -16.08
N SER A 26 -15.50 -28.86 -16.65
CA SER A 26 -16.60 -28.00 -17.08
C SER A 26 -17.16 -28.35 -18.46
N PHE A 27 -16.41 -29.09 -19.30
CA PHE A 27 -16.82 -29.35 -20.68
C PHE A 27 -18.20 -30.02 -20.79
N GLY A 28 -18.61 -30.82 -19.80
CA GLY A 28 -19.93 -31.46 -19.77
C GLY A 28 -21.07 -30.53 -19.35
N THR A 29 -20.80 -29.53 -18.52
CA THR A 29 -21.81 -28.61 -17.95
C THR A 29 -21.88 -27.29 -18.72
N MET A 30 -20.81 -26.85 -19.35
CA MET A 30 -20.74 -25.60 -20.13
C MET A 30 -21.74 -25.55 -21.29
N ALA A 31 -22.09 -26.68 -21.92
CA ALA A 31 -23.01 -26.69 -23.05
C ALA A 31 -24.44 -26.19 -22.71
N THR A 32 -24.87 -26.33 -21.46
CA THR A 32 -26.22 -25.95 -21.03
C THR A 32 -26.29 -24.56 -20.39
N HIS A 33 -25.14 -24.01 -19.95
CA HIS A 33 -25.09 -22.74 -19.19
C HIS A 33 -24.07 -21.72 -19.71
N THR A 34 -23.63 -21.85 -20.95
CA THR A 34 -22.52 -21.09 -21.57
C THR A 34 -22.67 -19.56 -21.40
N ALA A 35 -23.87 -19.03 -21.61
CA ALA A 35 -24.14 -17.60 -21.49
C ALA A 35 -23.95 -17.10 -20.04
N TRP A 36 -24.38 -17.88 -19.08
CA TRP A 36 -24.26 -17.55 -17.64
C TRP A 36 -22.82 -17.72 -17.14
N ALA A 37 -22.11 -18.73 -17.61
CA ALA A 37 -20.68 -18.91 -17.32
C ALA A 37 -19.87 -17.71 -17.85
N ILE A 38 -20.13 -17.26 -19.06
CA ILE A 38 -19.51 -16.05 -19.63
C ILE A 38 -19.87 -14.81 -18.79
N ALA A 39 -21.14 -14.63 -18.42
CA ALA A 39 -21.57 -13.51 -17.63
C ALA A 39 -20.89 -13.46 -16.24
N THR A 40 -20.73 -14.61 -15.57
CA THR A 40 -20.03 -14.69 -14.28
C THR A 40 -18.53 -14.45 -14.41
N ILE A 41 -17.88 -14.90 -15.47
CA ILE A 41 -16.46 -14.59 -15.75
C ILE A 41 -16.27 -13.08 -15.97
N LEU A 42 -17.13 -12.46 -16.78
CA LEU A 42 -17.08 -11.02 -17.02
C LEU A 42 -17.35 -10.24 -15.72
N LEU A 43 -18.31 -10.66 -14.93
CA LEU A 43 -18.60 -10.06 -13.64
C LEU A 43 -17.44 -10.22 -12.65
N ALA A 44 -16.79 -11.38 -12.60
CA ALA A 44 -15.61 -11.59 -11.80
C ALA A 44 -14.45 -10.68 -12.25
N GLY A 45 -14.29 -10.48 -13.57
CA GLY A 45 -13.35 -9.54 -14.14
C GLY A 45 -13.64 -8.08 -13.73
N LEU A 46 -14.91 -7.66 -13.80
CA LEU A 46 -15.34 -6.35 -13.30
C LEU A 46 -15.09 -6.21 -11.78
N ALA A 47 -15.41 -7.23 -11.00
CA ALA A 47 -15.18 -7.24 -9.56
C ALA A 47 -13.68 -7.21 -9.22
N ALA A 48 -12.82 -7.77 -10.07
CA ALA A 48 -11.37 -7.73 -9.91
C ALA A 48 -10.77 -6.35 -10.20
N LEU A 49 -11.45 -5.51 -10.99
CA LEU A 49 -11.09 -4.09 -11.18
C LEU A 49 -11.34 -3.27 -9.92
N VAL A 50 -12.27 -3.71 -9.07
CA VAL A 50 -12.59 -3.08 -7.80
C VAL A 50 -11.54 -3.47 -6.77
N VAL A 51 -10.42 -2.75 -6.81
CA VAL A 51 -9.36 -2.88 -5.83
C VAL A 51 -9.48 -1.71 -4.86
N ILE A 52 -9.93 -1.99 -3.66
CA ILE A 52 -10.06 -1.01 -2.59
C ILE A 52 -8.77 -1.05 -1.77
N PRO A 53 -7.96 0.02 -1.77
CA PRO A 53 -6.79 0.08 -0.92
C PRO A 53 -7.25 0.13 0.54
N VAL A 54 -6.80 -0.82 1.33
CA VAL A 54 -7.06 -0.87 2.76
C VAL A 54 -5.73 -0.74 3.47
N GLU A 55 -5.54 0.41 4.11
CA GLU A 55 -4.31 0.67 4.86
C GLU A 55 -4.22 -0.21 6.13
N PRO A 56 -3.00 -0.58 6.55
CA PRO A 56 -1.71 -0.17 6.00
C PRO A 56 -1.13 -1.08 4.91
N HIS A 57 -1.66 -2.28 4.63
CA HIS A 57 -0.99 -3.25 3.74
C HIS A 57 -1.94 -4.12 2.90
N GLY A 58 -3.21 -3.75 2.75
CA GLY A 58 -4.21 -4.58 2.09
C GLY A 58 -4.82 -3.95 0.83
N LEU A 59 -5.14 -4.82 -0.13
CA LEU A 59 -6.00 -4.48 -1.26
C LEU A 59 -7.23 -5.40 -1.15
N LEU A 60 -8.41 -4.82 -0.96
CA LEU A 60 -9.65 -5.57 -1.00
C LEU A 60 -10.04 -5.78 -2.47
N ASN A 61 -10.24 -7.02 -2.86
CA ASN A 61 -10.71 -7.40 -4.17
C ASN A 61 -12.03 -8.19 -4.00
N LEU A 62 -13.06 -7.80 -4.73
CA LEU A 62 -14.38 -8.44 -4.66
C LEU A 62 -14.54 -9.66 -5.57
N SER A 63 -13.57 -9.97 -6.42
CA SER A 63 -13.64 -11.14 -7.30
C SER A 63 -13.85 -12.48 -6.56
N PRO A 64 -13.33 -12.70 -5.33
CA PRO A 64 -13.60 -13.92 -4.58
C PRO A 64 -15.10 -14.19 -4.33
N VAL A 65 -15.89 -13.14 -4.12
CA VAL A 65 -17.34 -13.26 -3.94
C VAL A 65 -17.98 -13.87 -5.19
N VAL A 66 -17.58 -13.40 -6.37
CA VAL A 66 -18.19 -13.83 -7.64
C VAL A 66 -17.80 -15.26 -7.97
N PHE A 67 -16.51 -15.64 -7.87
CA PHE A 67 -16.12 -17.01 -8.22
C PHE A 67 -16.61 -18.05 -7.21
N LEU A 68 -16.77 -17.70 -5.93
CA LEU A 68 -17.38 -18.58 -4.93
C LEU A 68 -18.85 -18.84 -5.22
N VAL A 69 -19.63 -17.78 -5.52
CA VAL A 69 -21.03 -17.94 -5.90
C VAL A 69 -21.16 -18.74 -7.21
N SER A 70 -20.30 -18.47 -8.20
CA SER A 70 -20.26 -19.22 -9.46
C SER A 70 -20.00 -20.70 -9.23
N SER A 71 -19.11 -21.05 -8.30
CA SER A 71 -18.79 -22.44 -7.96
C SER A 71 -19.98 -23.23 -7.47
N ILE A 72 -20.86 -22.58 -6.73
CA ILE A 72 -22.05 -23.24 -6.15
C ILE A 72 -23.22 -23.21 -7.12
N ALA A 73 -23.38 -22.13 -7.88
CA ALA A 73 -24.48 -21.98 -8.84
C ALA A 73 -24.30 -22.89 -10.06
N PHE A 74 -23.09 -22.99 -10.57
CA PHE A 74 -22.79 -23.63 -11.86
C PHE A 74 -21.79 -24.80 -11.77
N GLY A 75 -21.03 -24.86 -10.69
CA GLY A 75 -20.02 -25.89 -10.43
C GLY A 75 -18.63 -25.34 -10.15
N VAL A 76 -17.79 -26.17 -9.50
CA VAL A 76 -16.43 -25.77 -9.10
C VAL A 76 -15.57 -25.38 -10.29
N GLY A 77 -15.77 -26.02 -11.45
CA GLY A 77 -15.02 -25.74 -12.68
C GLY A 77 -15.18 -24.30 -13.13
N GLU A 78 -16.41 -23.81 -13.18
CA GLU A 78 -16.75 -22.43 -13.56
C GLU A 78 -16.18 -21.41 -12.58
N GLY A 79 -16.23 -21.71 -11.28
CA GLY A 79 -15.61 -20.87 -10.27
C GLY A 79 -14.08 -20.77 -10.40
N VAL A 80 -13.40 -21.88 -10.74
CA VAL A 80 -11.96 -21.90 -10.99
C VAL A 80 -11.62 -21.11 -12.25
N VAL A 81 -12.38 -21.25 -13.32
CA VAL A 81 -12.20 -20.44 -14.55
C VAL A 81 -12.35 -18.95 -14.23
N ALA A 82 -13.39 -18.57 -13.49
CA ALA A 82 -13.59 -17.19 -13.04
C ALA A 82 -12.45 -16.68 -12.17
N ALA A 83 -11.94 -17.48 -11.24
CA ALA A 83 -10.84 -17.12 -10.36
C ALA A 83 -9.51 -16.84 -11.11
N VAL A 84 -9.24 -17.55 -12.18
CA VAL A 84 -8.03 -17.36 -13.01
C VAL A 84 -8.21 -16.21 -14.00
N LEU A 85 -9.34 -16.12 -14.68
CA LEU A 85 -9.56 -15.14 -15.74
C LEU A 85 -9.85 -13.73 -15.20
N ALA A 86 -10.46 -13.59 -14.02
CA ALA A 86 -10.81 -12.29 -13.46
C ALA A 86 -9.59 -11.35 -13.29
N PRO A 87 -8.47 -11.76 -12.66
CA PRO A 87 -7.28 -10.92 -12.54
C PRO A 87 -6.66 -10.59 -13.91
N ILE A 88 -6.73 -11.50 -14.87
CA ILE A 88 -6.20 -11.28 -16.22
C ILE A 88 -7.01 -10.21 -16.95
N LEU A 89 -8.35 -10.30 -16.90
CA LEU A 89 -9.23 -9.29 -17.49
C LEU A 89 -9.05 -7.91 -16.84
N ALA A 90 -8.94 -7.87 -15.53
CA ALA A 90 -8.66 -6.64 -14.80
C ALA A 90 -7.30 -6.03 -15.22
N TYR A 91 -6.27 -6.83 -15.33
CA TYR A 91 -4.96 -6.38 -15.80
C TYR A 91 -5.03 -5.82 -17.22
N LEU A 92 -5.65 -6.52 -18.15
CA LEU A 92 -5.80 -6.05 -19.54
C LEU A 92 -6.58 -4.73 -19.64
N ALA A 93 -7.62 -4.58 -18.83
CA ALA A 93 -8.42 -3.35 -18.80
C ALA A 93 -7.64 -2.14 -18.23
N THR A 94 -6.71 -2.37 -17.31
CA THR A 94 -5.92 -1.31 -16.64
C THR A 94 -4.55 -1.10 -17.29
N TYR A 95 -4.09 -1.98 -18.16
CA TYR A 95 -2.75 -1.96 -18.75
C TYR A 95 -2.40 -0.64 -19.46
N ARG A 96 -3.37 0.04 -20.08
CA ARG A 96 -3.16 1.32 -20.77
C ARG A 96 -3.20 2.54 -19.85
N THR A 97 -3.75 2.43 -18.65
CA THR A 97 -4.04 3.59 -17.77
C THR A 97 -3.15 3.65 -16.54
N ALA A 98 -2.54 2.54 -16.15
CA ALA A 98 -1.65 2.49 -15.01
C ALA A 98 -0.20 2.37 -15.49
N SER A 99 0.69 3.21 -14.94
CA SER A 99 2.10 2.87 -14.85
C SER A 99 2.21 1.66 -13.89
N SER A 100 1.80 0.49 -14.39
CA SER A 100 1.55 -0.68 -13.57
C SER A 100 2.87 -1.20 -12.97
N ARG A 101 3.01 -1.06 -11.66
CA ARG A 101 4.09 -1.67 -10.87
C ARG A 101 3.93 -3.20 -10.76
N HIS A 102 2.88 -3.77 -11.35
CA HIS A 102 2.60 -5.20 -11.32
C HIS A 102 3.05 -5.87 -12.61
N SER A 103 3.85 -6.92 -12.46
CA SER A 103 4.24 -7.76 -13.60
C SER A 103 3.09 -8.69 -13.99
N VAL A 104 3.07 -9.13 -15.25
CA VAL A 104 2.14 -10.17 -15.71
C VAL A 104 2.20 -11.40 -14.79
N GLY A 105 3.39 -11.75 -14.29
CA GLY A 105 3.57 -12.85 -13.33
C GLY A 105 2.86 -12.65 -12.01
N ASP A 106 2.74 -11.41 -11.51
CA ASP A 106 2.00 -11.13 -10.26
C ASP A 106 0.50 -11.38 -10.45
N VAL A 107 -0.05 -11.04 -11.63
CA VAL A 107 -1.47 -11.26 -11.97
C VAL A 107 -1.80 -12.76 -12.03
N PHE A 108 -0.96 -13.54 -12.71
CA PHE A 108 -1.11 -15.00 -12.78
C PHE A 108 -0.93 -15.66 -11.41
N ALA A 109 -0.03 -15.16 -10.56
CA ALA A 109 0.16 -15.68 -9.22
C ALA A 109 -1.10 -15.51 -8.35
N VAL A 110 -1.73 -14.34 -8.38
CA VAL A 110 -2.97 -14.06 -7.63
C VAL A 110 -4.13 -14.95 -8.11
N GLY A 111 -4.32 -15.07 -9.44
CA GLY A 111 -5.32 -15.97 -10.01
C GLY A 111 -5.07 -17.44 -9.67
N GLY A 112 -3.82 -17.87 -9.70
CA GLY A 112 -3.40 -19.21 -9.33
C GLY A 112 -3.62 -19.54 -7.85
N GLU A 113 -3.34 -18.61 -6.93
CA GLU A 113 -3.63 -18.75 -5.49
C GLU A 113 -5.13 -18.95 -5.24
N ALA A 114 -5.97 -18.12 -5.87
CA ALA A 114 -7.42 -18.19 -5.72
C ALA A 114 -7.98 -19.51 -6.27
N ALA A 115 -7.55 -19.92 -7.47
CA ALA A 115 -7.97 -21.17 -8.09
C ALA A 115 -7.54 -22.41 -7.29
N ALA A 116 -6.29 -22.44 -6.84
CA ALA A 116 -5.77 -23.54 -6.03
C ALA A 116 -6.51 -23.65 -4.69
N SER A 117 -6.78 -22.52 -4.03
CA SER A 117 -7.55 -22.48 -2.78
C SER A 117 -8.95 -23.05 -2.97
N LEU A 118 -9.62 -22.68 -4.06
CA LEU A 118 -10.98 -23.14 -4.35
C LEU A 118 -11.00 -24.65 -4.65
N VAL A 119 -10.06 -25.16 -5.46
CA VAL A 119 -9.96 -26.59 -5.78
C VAL A 119 -9.69 -27.43 -4.53
N VAL A 120 -8.73 -27.00 -3.70
CA VAL A 120 -8.42 -27.68 -2.44
C VAL A 120 -9.60 -27.65 -1.47
N ALA A 121 -10.23 -26.49 -1.30
CA ALA A 121 -11.42 -26.35 -0.43
C ALA A 121 -12.56 -27.26 -0.89
N SER A 122 -12.85 -27.30 -2.19
CA SER A 122 -13.88 -28.16 -2.78
C SER A 122 -13.55 -29.65 -2.62
N GLY A 123 -12.27 -30.01 -2.74
CA GLY A 123 -11.79 -31.38 -2.51
C GLY A 123 -11.99 -31.81 -1.05
N LEU A 124 -11.63 -30.94 -0.11
CA LEU A 124 -11.78 -31.21 1.32
C LEU A 124 -13.25 -31.37 1.76
N LEU A 125 -14.15 -30.54 1.19
CA LEU A 125 -15.57 -30.63 1.48
C LEU A 125 -16.22 -31.96 1.06
N ARG A 126 -15.66 -32.66 0.05
CA ARG A 126 -16.15 -33.99 -0.35
C ARG A 126 -15.96 -35.05 0.72
N PHE A 127 -15.03 -34.84 1.66
CA PHE A 127 -14.82 -35.76 2.80
C PHE A 127 -15.66 -35.40 4.04
N LEU A 128 -16.33 -34.26 4.03
CA LEU A 128 -17.22 -33.84 5.07
C LEU A 128 -18.66 -34.34 4.76
N PRO A 129 -19.44 -34.80 5.74
CA PRO A 129 -20.85 -35.09 5.52
C PRO A 129 -21.54 -33.80 5.04
N SER A 130 -22.38 -33.93 4.00
CA SER A 130 -23.13 -32.77 3.51
C SER A 130 -23.94 -32.19 4.65
N ALA A 131 -23.85 -30.86 4.84
CA ALA A 131 -24.54 -30.19 5.93
C ALA A 131 -26.07 -30.13 5.74
N GLY A 132 -26.58 -30.75 4.68
CA GLY A 132 -28.02 -30.82 4.36
C GLY A 132 -28.62 -29.48 3.89
N SER A 133 -27.84 -28.42 3.85
CA SER A 133 -28.26 -27.09 3.42
C SER A 133 -27.21 -26.46 2.50
N ARG A 134 -27.63 -26.01 1.31
CA ARG A 134 -26.75 -25.28 0.36
C ARG A 134 -26.10 -24.03 0.97
N TRP A 135 -26.74 -23.43 1.96
CA TRP A 135 -26.19 -22.28 2.70
C TRP A 135 -24.98 -22.65 3.56
N LEU A 136 -25.06 -23.78 4.27
CA LEU A 136 -23.94 -24.26 5.07
C LEU A 136 -22.78 -24.72 4.21
N ASP A 137 -23.04 -25.37 3.08
CA ASP A 137 -22.02 -25.79 2.13
C ASP A 137 -21.31 -24.56 1.54
N LEU A 138 -22.06 -23.49 1.21
CA LEU A 138 -21.50 -22.20 0.77
C LEU A 138 -20.64 -21.55 1.84
N MET A 139 -21.11 -21.47 3.07
CA MET A 139 -20.36 -20.91 4.18
C MET A 139 -19.05 -21.66 4.41
N LEU A 140 -19.08 -22.97 4.41
CA LEU A 140 -17.91 -23.84 4.59
C LEU A 140 -16.92 -23.66 3.43
N LEU A 141 -17.41 -23.72 2.19
CA LEU A 141 -16.58 -23.50 0.99
C LEU A 141 -15.92 -22.13 1.01
N SER A 142 -16.70 -21.09 1.28
CA SER A 142 -16.20 -19.71 1.30
C SER A 142 -15.15 -19.52 2.39
N THR A 143 -15.45 -19.96 3.62
CA THR A 143 -14.53 -19.85 4.75
C THR A 143 -13.22 -20.58 4.47
N LEU A 144 -13.30 -21.82 3.99
CA LEU A 144 -12.13 -22.64 3.72
C LEU A 144 -11.28 -22.06 2.57
N THR A 145 -11.93 -21.60 1.49
CA THR A 145 -11.25 -20.97 0.36
C THR A 145 -10.52 -19.70 0.79
N LEU A 146 -11.16 -18.83 1.56
CA LEU A 146 -10.57 -17.59 2.06
C LEU A 146 -9.40 -17.85 3.01
N LEU A 147 -9.52 -18.84 3.91
CA LEU A 147 -8.42 -19.23 4.80
C LEU A 147 -7.24 -19.81 4.03
N LEU A 148 -7.47 -20.64 3.02
CA LEU A 148 -6.41 -21.20 2.19
C LEU A 148 -5.73 -20.09 1.36
N SER A 149 -6.49 -19.17 0.78
CA SER A 149 -5.93 -18.03 0.05
C SER A 149 -5.08 -17.16 0.95
N PHE A 150 -5.52 -16.90 2.18
CA PHE A 150 -4.74 -16.17 3.17
C PHE A 150 -3.42 -16.88 3.52
N LEU A 151 -3.46 -18.19 3.74
CA LEU A 151 -2.26 -18.97 4.03
C LEU A 151 -1.27 -18.98 2.87
N LEU A 152 -1.74 -19.16 1.64
CA LEU A 152 -0.90 -19.12 0.44
C LEU A 152 -0.26 -17.74 0.25
N GLN A 153 -1.01 -16.66 0.47
CA GLN A 153 -0.49 -15.30 0.45
C GLN A 153 0.59 -15.08 1.52
N ALA A 154 0.37 -15.55 2.75
CA ALA A 154 1.35 -15.45 3.83
C ALA A 154 2.63 -16.22 3.51
N VAL A 155 2.53 -17.42 2.91
CA VAL A 155 3.68 -18.21 2.44
C VAL A 155 4.42 -17.49 1.33
N ARG A 156 3.72 -16.90 0.36
CA ARG A 156 4.32 -16.12 -0.73
C ARG A 156 5.11 -14.93 -0.20
N ILE A 157 4.53 -14.12 0.69
CA ILE A 157 5.19 -12.96 1.31
C ILE A 157 6.42 -13.43 2.12
N SER A 158 6.26 -14.45 2.97
CA SER A 158 7.35 -15.03 3.76
C SER A 158 8.55 -15.42 2.89
N SER A 159 8.28 -16.07 1.76
CA SER A 159 9.31 -16.56 0.85
C SER A 159 9.94 -15.46 -0.01
N ALA A 160 9.16 -14.45 -0.40
CA ALA A 160 9.64 -13.33 -1.19
C ALA A 160 10.51 -12.36 -0.37
N GLU A 161 10.11 -12.10 0.88
CA GLU A 161 10.77 -11.13 1.76
C GLU A 161 11.77 -11.76 2.74
N GLY A 162 11.81 -13.10 2.81
CA GLY A 162 12.72 -13.83 3.73
C GLY A 162 12.31 -13.72 5.21
N VAL A 163 11.09 -13.26 5.49
CA VAL A 163 10.57 -13.11 6.85
C VAL A 163 9.96 -14.43 7.33
N ARG A 164 10.20 -14.80 8.60
CA ARG A 164 9.62 -16.04 9.16
C ARG A 164 8.10 -15.98 9.19
N LEU A 165 7.41 -16.97 8.63
CA LEU A 165 5.95 -17.06 8.53
C LEU A 165 5.24 -16.75 9.86
N ARG A 166 5.75 -17.27 10.99
CA ARG A 166 5.19 -17.01 12.33
C ARG A 166 5.11 -15.52 12.70
N ARG A 167 6.03 -14.68 12.18
CA ARG A 167 6.01 -13.23 12.44
C ARG A 167 5.04 -12.48 11.53
N LEU A 168 4.65 -13.08 10.40
CA LEU A 168 3.73 -12.49 9.44
C LEU A 168 2.25 -12.83 9.74
N VAL A 169 1.96 -14.02 10.28
CA VAL A 169 0.57 -14.50 10.44
C VAL A 169 -0.24 -13.57 11.33
N SER A 170 0.26 -13.15 12.49
CA SER A 170 -0.51 -12.31 13.41
C SER A 170 -0.80 -10.90 12.86
N PRO A 171 0.18 -10.13 12.33
CA PRO A 171 -0.11 -8.83 11.72
C PRO A 171 -1.01 -8.94 10.49
N LEU A 172 -0.76 -9.92 9.61
CA LEU A 172 -1.58 -10.15 8.43
C LEU A 172 -3.02 -10.54 8.81
N LEU A 173 -3.20 -11.40 9.82
CA LEU A 173 -4.53 -11.78 10.26
C LEU A 173 -5.30 -10.58 10.83
N ARG A 174 -4.66 -9.75 11.66
CA ARG A 174 -5.29 -8.53 12.20
C ARG A 174 -5.72 -7.56 11.11
N SER A 175 -4.87 -7.34 10.11
CA SER A 175 -5.18 -6.45 8.98
C SER A 175 -6.20 -7.05 8.02
N SER A 176 -6.21 -8.37 7.83
CA SER A 176 -7.07 -9.06 6.86
C SER A 176 -8.39 -9.55 7.44
N ALA A 177 -8.52 -9.73 8.76
CA ALA A 177 -9.74 -10.27 9.38
C ALA A 177 -11.02 -9.47 9.04
N PRO A 178 -11.05 -8.13 9.07
CA PRO A 178 -12.22 -7.37 8.66
C PRO A 178 -12.61 -7.62 7.20
N HIS A 179 -11.60 -7.81 6.32
CA HIS A 179 -11.81 -8.06 4.90
C HIS A 179 -12.31 -9.47 4.62
N LEU A 180 -11.76 -10.46 5.30
CA LEU A 180 -12.24 -11.85 5.22
C LEU A 180 -13.70 -11.93 5.66
N LEU A 181 -14.06 -11.24 6.74
CA LEU A 181 -15.43 -11.15 7.20
C LEU A 181 -16.34 -10.45 6.16
N SER A 182 -15.90 -9.32 5.60
CA SER A 182 -16.65 -8.61 4.55
C SER A 182 -16.86 -9.46 3.31
N LEU A 183 -15.85 -10.22 2.88
CA LEU A 183 -15.95 -11.13 1.73
C LEU A 183 -16.91 -12.28 2.02
N LEU A 184 -16.89 -12.84 3.22
CA LEU A 184 -17.82 -13.88 3.62
C LEU A 184 -19.28 -13.37 3.62
N VAL A 185 -19.54 -12.24 4.26
CA VAL A 185 -20.85 -11.60 4.28
C VAL A 185 -21.31 -11.24 2.86
N GLY A 186 -20.43 -10.67 2.05
CA GLY A 186 -20.71 -10.37 0.65
C GLY A 186 -21.08 -11.60 -0.16
N THR A 187 -20.37 -12.72 0.03
CA THR A 187 -20.68 -13.98 -0.66
C THR A 187 -22.07 -14.51 -0.29
N LEU A 188 -22.40 -14.45 1.01
CA LEU A 188 -23.73 -14.87 1.48
C LEU A 188 -24.84 -13.97 0.93
N LEU A 189 -24.60 -12.66 0.88
CA LEU A 189 -25.56 -11.69 0.35
C LEU A 189 -25.80 -11.92 -1.15
N VAL A 190 -24.75 -12.06 -1.94
CA VAL A 190 -24.85 -12.33 -3.38
C VAL A 190 -25.57 -13.64 -3.64
N TRP A 191 -25.27 -14.69 -2.85
CA TRP A 191 -25.96 -15.95 -2.92
C TRP A 191 -27.45 -15.82 -2.56
N ALA A 192 -27.79 -15.03 -1.54
CA ALA A 192 -29.18 -14.76 -1.16
C ALA A 192 -29.96 -14.13 -2.32
N VAL A 193 -29.41 -13.09 -2.91
CA VAL A 193 -30.00 -12.40 -4.06
C VAL A 193 -30.14 -13.34 -5.26
N PHE A 194 -29.09 -14.12 -5.58
CA PHE A 194 -29.15 -15.12 -6.64
C PHE A 194 -30.23 -16.18 -6.39
N SER A 195 -30.37 -16.64 -5.15
CA SER A 195 -31.38 -17.67 -4.78
C SER A 195 -32.81 -17.16 -4.89
N LEU A 196 -33.04 -15.84 -4.69
CA LEU A 196 -34.37 -15.22 -4.73
C LEU A 196 -34.80 -14.89 -6.17
N ILE A 197 -33.93 -14.35 -6.98
CA ILE A 197 -34.28 -13.81 -8.32
C ILE A 197 -33.48 -14.46 -9.46
N GLY A 198 -32.76 -15.53 -9.15
CA GLY A 198 -31.98 -16.29 -10.13
C GLY A 198 -30.89 -15.45 -10.83
N PRO A 199 -30.66 -15.68 -12.13
CA PRO A 199 -29.61 -15.01 -12.87
C PRO A 199 -29.70 -13.48 -12.91
N LEU A 200 -30.88 -12.88 -12.74
CA LEU A 200 -31.04 -11.43 -12.59
C LEU A 200 -30.27 -10.91 -11.36
N GLY A 201 -30.09 -11.73 -10.33
CA GLY A 201 -29.27 -11.40 -9.17
C GLY A 201 -27.81 -11.10 -9.51
N ILE A 202 -27.27 -11.72 -10.56
CA ILE A 202 -25.91 -11.43 -11.06
C ILE A 202 -25.83 -10.02 -11.60
N ILE A 203 -26.83 -9.60 -12.39
CA ILE A 203 -26.89 -8.24 -12.96
C ILE A 203 -27.01 -7.21 -11.84
N LEU A 204 -27.92 -7.46 -10.87
CA LEU A 204 -28.08 -6.56 -9.73
C LEU A 204 -26.82 -6.44 -8.90
N THR A 205 -26.11 -7.55 -8.68
CA THR A 205 -24.82 -7.56 -7.99
C THR A 205 -23.77 -6.75 -8.76
N ALA A 206 -23.73 -6.84 -10.09
CA ALA A 206 -22.83 -6.04 -10.91
C ALA A 206 -23.10 -4.54 -10.75
N VAL A 207 -24.37 -4.14 -10.75
CA VAL A 207 -24.76 -2.73 -10.53
C VAL A 207 -24.29 -2.25 -9.15
N VAL A 208 -24.57 -3.04 -8.10
CA VAL A 208 -24.12 -2.70 -6.73
C VAL A 208 -22.59 -2.59 -6.63
N ILE A 209 -21.87 -3.51 -7.26
CA ILE A 209 -20.39 -3.45 -7.30
C ILE A 209 -19.92 -2.17 -7.99
N ILE A 210 -20.50 -1.80 -9.12
CA ILE A 210 -20.13 -0.58 -9.85
C ILE A 210 -20.46 0.68 -9.03
N GLU A 211 -21.65 0.73 -8.41
CA GLU A 211 -22.09 1.84 -7.55
C GLU A 211 -21.18 2.01 -6.31
N LEU A 212 -20.68 0.93 -5.73
CA LEU A 212 -19.72 0.99 -4.63
C LEU A 212 -18.31 1.35 -5.11
N TYR A 213 -17.92 0.88 -6.29
CA TYR A 213 -16.58 1.11 -6.85
C TYR A 213 -16.33 2.58 -7.19
N TYR A 214 -17.28 3.21 -7.86
CA TYR A 214 -17.06 4.54 -8.41
C TYR A 214 -16.73 5.61 -7.35
N PRO A 215 -17.45 5.70 -6.22
CA PRO A 215 -17.11 6.61 -5.13
C PRO A 215 -15.72 6.32 -4.52
N TRP A 216 -15.39 5.05 -4.32
CA TRP A 216 -14.09 4.66 -3.75
C TRP A 216 -12.93 5.00 -4.69
N LYS A 217 -13.09 4.74 -5.99
CA LYS A 217 -12.12 5.15 -6.99
C LYS A 217 -11.95 6.67 -7.02
N LEU A 218 -13.06 7.41 -7.01
CA LEU A 218 -13.03 8.87 -7.01
C LEU A 218 -12.29 9.42 -5.78
N LEU A 219 -12.54 8.87 -4.59
CA LEU A 219 -11.82 9.23 -3.36
C LEU A 219 -10.32 8.93 -3.47
N GLY A 220 -9.96 7.78 -4.02
CA GLY A 220 -8.56 7.42 -4.27
C GLY A 220 -7.87 8.37 -5.26
N ASP A 221 -8.53 8.66 -6.38
CA ASP A 221 -8.02 9.58 -7.39
C ASP A 221 -7.89 11.01 -6.83
N GLN A 222 -8.83 11.46 -5.99
CA GLN A 222 -8.77 12.76 -5.31
C GLN A 222 -7.60 12.82 -4.33
N ARG A 223 -7.38 11.75 -3.55
CA ARG A 223 -6.24 11.66 -2.63
C ARG A 223 -4.90 11.72 -3.37
N ASP A 224 -4.77 10.96 -4.46
CA ASP A 224 -3.57 10.97 -5.31
C ASP A 224 -3.32 12.33 -5.93
N LEU A 225 -4.37 12.99 -6.42
CA LEU A 225 -4.29 14.34 -6.96
C LEU A 225 -3.84 15.33 -5.89
N PHE A 226 -4.41 15.24 -4.68
CA PHE A 226 -4.03 16.07 -3.55
C PHE A 226 -2.54 15.91 -3.20
N LEU A 227 -2.04 14.68 -3.05
CA LEU A 227 -0.63 14.43 -2.77
C LEU A 227 0.30 14.92 -3.88
N LYS A 228 -0.10 14.76 -5.14
CA LYS A 228 0.64 15.32 -6.30
C LYS A 228 0.64 16.85 -6.27
N SER A 229 -0.45 17.49 -5.86
CA SER A 229 -0.55 18.95 -5.72
C SER A 229 0.39 19.46 -4.62
N LEU A 230 0.42 18.79 -3.45
CA LEU A 230 1.37 19.11 -2.39
C LEU A 230 2.81 18.95 -2.87
N GLN A 231 3.10 17.88 -3.59
CA GLN A 231 4.42 17.65 -4.17
C GLN A 231 4.81 18.74 -5.20
N MET A 232 3.86 19.20 -6.00
CA MET A 232 4.09 20.28 -6.95
C MET A 232 4.38 21.60 -6.23
N ILE A 233 3.66 21.92 -5.17
CA ILE A 233 3.88 23.11 -4.33
C ILE A 233 5.26 23.02 -3.67
N SER A 234 5.58 21.89 -3.06
CA SER A 234 6.92 21.65 -2.46
C SER A 234 8.04 21.80 -3.48
N ASN A 235 7.90 21.21 -4.68
CA ASN A 235 8.87 21.37 -5.75
C ASN A 235 9.03 22.83 -6.18
N ALA A 236 7.94 23.64 -6.16
CA ALA A 236 8.03 25.07 -6.49
C ALA A 236 8.84 25.85 -5.44
N VAL A 237 8.78 25.46 -4.17
CA VAL A 237 9.62 26.01 -3.10
C VAL A 237 11.07 25.52 -3.26
N ASP A 238 11.25 24.25 -3.56
CA ASP A 238 12.56 23.65 -3.85
C ASP A 238 13.29 24.38 -5.01
N LEU A 239 12.55 24.86 -6.03
CA LEU A 239 13.15 25.66 -7.13
C LEU A 239 13.72 27.01 -6.68
N LYS A 240 13.28 27.56 -5.53
CA LYS A 240 13.85 28.77 -4.94
C LYS A 240 15.24 28.49 -4.35
N ASP A 241 15.49 27.26 -3.94
CA ASP A 241 16.78 26.72 -3.52
C ASP A 241 17.32 25.81 -4.64
N PRO A 242 18.26 26.26 -5.47
CA PRO A 242 18.68 25.55 -6.68
C PRO A 242 19.28 24.16 -6.46
N TYR A 243 19.40 23.73 -5.20
CA TYR A 243 20.05 22.47 -4.80
C TYR A 243 19.08 21.40 -4.34
N THR A 244 17.79 21.72 -4.29
CA THR A 244 16.78 20.87 -3.66
C THR A 244 15.79 20.25 -4.65
N ALA A 245 16.14 20.15 -5.96
CA ALA A 245 15.26 19.48 -6.92
C ALA A 245 14.80 18.10 -6.39
N HIS A 246 13.49 17.97 -6.14
CA HIS A 246 12.86 16.76 -5.59
C HIS A 246 13.34 16.33 -4.18
N HIS A 247 14.00 17.22 -3.44
CA HIS A 247 14.48 16.98 -2.07
C HIS A 247 13.33 16.53 -1.15
N SER A 248 12.31 17.36 -1.00
CA SER A 248 11.17 17.06 -0.12
C SER A 248 10.47 15.73 -0.46
N ARG A 249 10.48 15.33 -1.74
CA ARG A 249 10.00 14.01 -2.15
C ARG A 249 10.88 12.88 -1.64
N ARG A 250 12.23 13.01 -1.74
CA ARG A 250 13.16 11.99 -1.24
C ARG A 250 13.09 11.90 0.27
N VAL A 251 13.06 13.04 0.97
CA VAL A 251 12.87 13.10 2.43
C VAL A 251 11.59 12.38 2.84
N SER A 252 10.46 12.68 2.19
CA SER A 252 9.18 12.00 2.45
C SER A 252 9.25 10.49 2.19
N MET A 253 9.95 10.05 1.15
CA MET A 253 10.13 8.63 0.86
C MET A 253 10.93 7.92 1.97
N TYR A 254 12.02 8.50 2.44
CA TYR A 254 12.81 7.95 3.56
C TYR A 254 11.99 7.96 4.84
N ALA A 255 11.36 9.09 5.18
CA ALA A 255 10.56 9.24 6.39
C ALA A 255 9.44 8.20 6.49
N VAL A 256 8.68 7.96 5.42
CA VAL A 256 7.63 6.94 5.36
C VAL A 256 8.20 5.52 5.57
N ARG A 257 9.34 5.19 4.96
CA ARG A 257 9.97 3.88 5.16
C ARG A 257 10.47 3.70 6.58
N MET A 258 11.07 4.73 7.17
CA MET A 258 11.53 4.73 8.57
C MET A 258 10.36 4.56 9.54
N ALA A 259 9.28 5.31 9.36
CA ALA A 259 8.06 5.20 10.15
C ALA A 259 7.49 3.77 10.15
N ARG A 260 7.46 3.12 8.99
CA ARG A 260 7.02 1.71 8.87
C ARG A 260 7.92 0.72 9.59
N ILE A 261 9.26 0.95 9.61
CA ILE A 261 10.20 0.12 10.36
C ILE A 261 10.01 0.28 11.87
N LEU A 262 9.57 1.46 12.32
CA LEU A 262 9.25 1.76 13.71
C LEU A 262 7.84 1.32 14.12
N ASP A 263 7.15 0.53 13.29
CA ASP A 263 5.78 0.05 13.51
C ASP A 263 4.77 1.17 13.84
N THR A 264 4.99 2.34 13.26
CA THR A 264 4.14 3.52 13.44
C THR A 264 2.76 3.28 12.83
N PRO A 265 1.65 3.67 13.51
CA PRO A 265 0.30 3.52 12.96
C PRO A 265 0.14 4.18 11.58
N GLY A 266 -0.70 3.61 10.71
CA GLY A 266 -0.85 4.08 9.32
C GLY A 266 -1.26 5.56 9.21
N GLU A 267 -2.11 6.04 10.13
CA GLU A 267 -2.50 7.44 10.21
C GLU A 267 -1.31 8.36 10.50
N GLU A 268 -0.43 7.94 11.41
CA GLU A 268 0.79 8.66 11.73
C GLU A 268 1.81 8.63 10.58
N VAL A 269 1.91 7.49 9.87
CA VAL A 269 2.74 7.40 8.64
C VAL A 269 2.30 8.43 7.60
N GLU A 270 0.99 8.67 7.47
CA GLU A 270 0.47 9.66 6.53
C GLU A 270 0.75 11.10 7.00
N ARG A 271 0.63 11.38 8.31
CA ARG A 271 1.06 12.66 8.89
C ARG A 271 2.53 12.93 8.60
N ILE A 272 3.38 11.92 8.80
CA ILE A 272 4.82 12.00 8.53
C ILE A 272 5.08 12.24 7.04
N ARG A 273 4.34 11.59 6.15
CA ARG A 273 4.43 11.80 4.70
C ARG A 273 4.18 13.26 4.33
N ILE A 274 3.07 13.82 4.84
CA ILE A 274 2.65 15.20 4.57
C ILE A 274 3.65 16.17 5.20
N GLY A 275 4.00 15.98 6.47
CA GLY A 275 4.98 16.80 7.17
C GLY A 275 6.32 16.85 6.46
N ALA A 276 6.83 15.71 6.01
CA ALA A 276 8.06 15.62 5.25
C ALA A 276 7.99 16.30 3.86
N LEU A 277 6.83 16.25 3.17
CA LEU A 277 6.65 16.99 1.93
C LEU A 277 6.62 18.49 2.15
N MET A 278 6.12 18.94 3.29
CA MET A 278 5.84 20.36 3.56
C MET A 278 6.83 20.99 4.56
N HIS A 279 7.83 20.24 5.08
CA HIS A 279 8.70 20.73 6.14
C HIS A 279 9.35 22.08 5.82
N ASP A 280 9.72 22.28 4.57
CA ASP A 280 10.43 23.46 4.05
C ASP A 280 9.51 24.49 3.38
N ILE A 281 8.17 24.32 3.39
CA ILE A 281 7.25 25.23 2.69
C ILE A 281 7.41 26.69 3.09
N GLY A 282 7.77 26.96 4.33
CA GLY A 282 7.98 28.31 4.85
C GLY A 282 9.19 29.05 4.25
N LYS A 283 10.09 28.36 3.54
CA LYS A 283 11.17 28.98 2.77
C LYS A 283 10.66 29.93 1.67
N ILE A 284 9.37 29.84 1.32
CA ILE A 284 8.71 30.79 0.43
C ILE A 284 8.82 32.23 0.97
N GLY A 285 8.81 32.43 2.28
CA GLY A 285 8.97 33.72 2.97
C GLY A 285 10.42 34.18 3.15
N VAL A 286 11.41 33.31 2.96
CA VAL A 286 12.81 33.67 3.14
C VAL A 286 13.36 34.37 1.88
N PRO A 287 14.11 35.50 2.02
CA PRO A 287 14.71 36.17 0.88
C PRO A 287 15.64 35.25 0.09
N GLY A 288 15.50 35.23 -1.25
CA GLY A 288 16.28 34.35 -2.12
C GLY A 288 17.81 34.60 -2.05
N GLY A 289 18.25 35.80 -1.68
CA GLY A 289 19.65 36.09 -1.44
C GLY A 289 20.24 35.33 -0.23
N ILE A 290 19.44 35.08 0.79
CA ILE A 290 19.83 34.30 1.98
C ILE A 290 19.88 32.81 1.61
N ILE A 291 18.85 32.30 0.94
CA ILE A 291 18.76 30.88 0.55
C ILE A 291 19.93 30.51 -0.38
N ARG A 292 20.27 31.36 -1.33
CA ARG A 292 21.30 31.10 -2.35
C ARG A 292 22.68 31.61 -1.98
N LYS A 293 22.90 32.08 -0.75
CA LYS A 293 24.19 32.62 -0.32
C LYS A 293 25.28 31.55 -0.38
N PRO A 294 26.39 31.78 -1.11
CA PRO A 294 27.44 30.77 -1.27
C PRO A 294 28.35 30.61 -0.05
N SER A 295 28.24 31.49 0.95
CA SER A 295 29.04 31.48 2.17
C SER A 295 28.15 31.13 3.36
N LYS A 296 28.76 30.92 4.54
CA LYS A 296 28.01 30.78 5.78
C LYS A 296 27.12 32.01 6.02
N LEU A 297 25.92 31.77 6.50
CA LEU A 297 24.99 32.82 6.92
C LEU A 297 25.56 33.54 8.15
N THR A 298 25.33 34.86 8.25
CA THR A 298 25.54 35.58 9.51
C THR A 298 24.52 35.20 10.53
N ASP A 299 24.70 35.58 11.78
CA ASP A 299 23.73 35.26 12.85
C ASP A 299 22.35 35.86 12.56
N GLU A 300 22.31 37.09 12.01
CA GLU A 300 21.05 37.75 11.62
C GLU A 300 20.37 37.05 10.45
N GLU A 301 21.14 36.63 9.45
CA GLU A 301 20.63 35.89 8.31
C GLU A 301 20.14 34.48 8.76
N MET A 302 20.83 33.86 9.72
CA MET A 302 20.40 32.58 10.29
C MET A 302 19.08 32.73 11.06
N GLU A 303 18.88 33.81 11.81
CA GLU A 303 17.60 34.08 12.48
C GLU A 303 16.45 34.29 11.45
N ILE A 304 16.73 34.91 10.32
CA ILE A 304 15.75 35.03 9.22
C ILE A 304 15.47 33.64 8.64
N MET A 305 16.49 32.81 8.43
CA MET A 305 16.34 31.45 7.92
C MET A 305 15.49 30.58 8.87
N LYS A 306 15.76 30.63 10.18
CA LYS A 306 15.03 29.87 11.19
C LYS A 306 13.50 30.14 11.20
N ARG A 307 13.09 31.35 10.78
CA ARG A 307 11.65 31.70 10.72
C ARG A 307 10.85 30.85 9.76
N HIS A 308 11.51 30.10 8.83
CA HIS A 308 10.78 29.26 7.89
C HIS A 308 9.96 28.16 8.59
N VAL A 309 10.39 27.66 9.76
CA VAL A 309 9.64 26.62 10.48
C VAL A 309 8.29 27.13 10.99
N GLU A 310 8.25 28.35 11.56
CA GLU A 310 7.00 28.96 12.00
C GLU A 310 6.13 29.41 10.84
N ALA A 311 6.72 30.00 9.80
CA ALA A 311 6.01 30.39 8.58
C ALA A 311 5.40 29.15 7.89
N GLY A 312 6.16 28.04 7.82
CA GLY A 312 5.68 26.79 7.28
C GLY A 312 4.56 26.17 8.10
N ALA A 313 4.70 26.17 9.42
CA ALA A 313 3.67 25.69 10.34
C ALA A 313 2.37 26.50 10.18
N SER A 314 2.44 27.84 10.09
CA SER A 314 1.27 28.70 9.85
C SER A 314 0.58 28.37 8.52
N ILE A 315 1.32 28.15 7.43
CA ILE A 315 0.74 27.78 6.13
C ILE A 315 0.03 26.42 6.21
N VAL A 316 0.64 25.44 6.87
CA VAL A 316 0.08 24.08 6.99
C VAL A 316 -1.15 24.07 7.89
N GLU A 317 -1.20 24.93 8.90
CA GLU A 317 -2.30 25.01 9.87
C GLU A 317 -3.60 25.56 9.27
N GLU A 318 -3.54 26.36 8.19
CA GLU A 318 -4.72 26.90 7.53
C GLU A 318 -5.61 25.85 6.84
N LEU A 319 -5.02 24.72 6.46
CA LEU A 319 -5.75 23.62 5.83
C LEU A 319 -6.01 22.49 6.81
N GLU A 320 -7.27 22.22 7.14
CA GLU A 320 -7.66 21.21 8.15
C GLU A 320 -7.02 19.83 7.88
N ILE A 321 -6.91 19.43 6.60
CA ILE A 321 -6.30 18.16 6.21
C ILE A 321 -4.79 18.11 6.47
N LEU A 322 -4.08 19.24 6.49
CA LEU A 322 -2.65 19.36 6.76
C LEU A 322 -2.34 19.64 8.23
N LYS A 323 -3.29 20.23 8.96
CA LYS A 323 -3.14 20.71 10.34
C LYS A 323 -2.55 19.67 11.28
N ARG A 324 -2.87 18.40 11.05
CA ARG A 324 -2.31 17.28 11.85
C ARG A 324 -0.78 17.12 11.70
N SER A 325 -0.18 17.73 10.68
CA SER A 325 1.25 17.66 10.39
C SER A 325 2.00 18.94 10.79
N THR A 326 1.31 19.92 11.38
CA THR A 326 1.88 21.22 11.78
C THR A 326 3.05 21.08 12.74
N ASP A 327 2.93 20.21 13.72
CA ASP A 327 3.98 19.92 14.70
C ASP A 327 5.26 19.35 14.07
N ILE A 328 5.12 18.54 13.03
CA ILE A 328 6.24 17.99 12.26
C ILE A 328 6.96 19.12 11.53
N VAL A 329 6.22 19.99 10.85
CA VAL A 329 6.77 21.14 10.12
C VAL A 329 7.43 22.15 11.06
N ARG A 330 6.83 22.41 12.23
CA ARG A 330 7.37 23.35 13.20
C ARG A 330 8.65 22.86 13.85
N HIS A 331 8.75 21.57 14.18
CA HIS A 331 9.80 21.03 15.05
C HIS A 331 10.83 20.15 14.32
N HIS A 332 10.86 20.12 12.98
CA HIS A 332 11.80 19.28 12.26
C HIS A 332 13.27 19.72 12.38
N HIS A 333 13.57 20.86 13.00
CA HIS A 333 14.91 21.30 13.33
C HIS A 333 15.20 21.30 14.84
N GLU A 334 14.36 20.64 15.64
CA GLU A 334 14.68 20.40 17.04
C GLU A 334 15.76 19.32 17.18
N ASN A 335 16.83 19.62 17.89
CA ASN A 335 17.85 18.64 18.22
C ASN A 335 17.39 17.74 19.36
N PHE A 336 17.78 16.48 19.32
CA PHE A 336 17.36 15.51 20.34
C PHE A 336 17.78 15.89 21.77
N ASP A 337 18.87 16.65 21.94
CA ASP A 337 19.37 17.17 23.20
C ASP A 337 18.71 18.50 23.66
N GLY A 338 17.81 19.08 22.84
CA GLY A 338 17.14 20.34 23.12
C GLY A 338 17.89 21.60 22.70
N SER A 339 19.03 21.47 22.03
CA SER A 339 19.79 22.61 21.49
C SER A 339 19.28 23.12 20.14
N GLY A 340 18.16 22.58 19.64
CA GLY A 340 17.55 22.93 18.36
C GLY A 340 16.65 24.16 18.42
N TYR A 341 15.84 24.33 17.38
CA TYR A 341 14.87 25.43 17.27
C TYR A 341 13.55 24.94 16.64
N PRO A 342 12.42 25.65 16.82
CA PRO A 342 12.27 26.99 17.39
C PRO A 342 12.08 27.00 18.93
N THR A 343 11.71 25.88 19.57
CA THR A 343 11.25 25.85 20.96
C THR A 343 12.24 25.21 21.92
N GLY A 344 13.26 24.50 21.45
CA GLY A 344 14.22 23.79 22.28
C GLY A 344 13.65 22.56 22.96
N LEU A 345 12.72 21.86 22.29
CA LEU A 345 12.20 20.58 22.78
C LEU A 345 13.30 19.51 22.77
N ALA A 346 13.29 18.61 23.76
CA ALA A 346 14.29 17.58 23.91
C ALA A 346 13.67 16.17 23.95
N GLY A 347 14.38 15.21 23.39
CA GLY A 347 14.04 13.78 23.48
C GLY A 347 12.64 13.47 22.97
N GLU A 348 11.83 12.83 23.81
CA GLU A 348 10.47 12.41 23.47
C GLU A 348 9.44 13.54 23.46
N GLN A 349 9.79 14.75 23.90
CA GLN A 349 8.95 15.93 23.72
C GLN A 349 8.82 16.30 22.25
N ILE A 350 9.83 16.00 21.43
CA ILE A 350 9.79 16.12 19.98
C ILE A 350 8.95 14.97 19.43
N THR A 351 7.92 15.27 18.63
CA THR A 351 7.09 14.21 18.04
C THR A 351 7.94 13.26 17.19
N ILE A 352 7.56 11.98 17.18
CA ILE A 352 8.30 10.96 16.42
C ILE A 352 8.41 11.33 14.92
N GLY A 353 7.37 11.98 14.38
CA GLY A 353 7.36 12.45 12.99
C GLY A 353 8.44 13.49 12.72
N ALA A 354 8.59 14.49 13.60
CA ALA A 354 9.62 15.52 13.46
C ALA A 354 11.03 14.92 13.57
N ARG A 355 11.26 14.01 14.54
CA ARG A 355 12.54 13.31 14.71
C ARG A 355 12.91 12.48 13.45
N ILE A 356 11.93 11.78 12.87
CA ILE A 356 12.13 11.00 11.62
C ILE A 356 12.44 11.92 10.44
N VAL A 357 11.68 13.01 10.29
CA VAL A 357 11.89 13.96 9.18
C VAL A 357 13.26 14.61 9.28
N PHE A 358 13.72 14.99 10.46
CA PHE A 358 15.04 15.58 10.66
C PHE A 358 16.18 14.64 10.21
N VAL A 359 16.12 13.36 10.59
CA VAL A 359 17.11 12.36 10.16
C VAL A 359 17.07 12.15 8.65
N ALA A 360 15.86 12.08 8.05
CA ALA A 360 15.69 11.90 6.62
C ALA A 360 16.20 13.12 5.82
N ASP A 361 15.91 14.33 6.29
CA ASP A 361 16.39 15.59 5.72
C ASP A 361 17.92 15.67 5.77
N ALA A 362 18.53 15.45 6.93
CA ALA A 362 19.96 15.46 7.10
C ALA A 362 20.66 14.42 6.19
N PHE A 363 20.08 13.21 6.07
CA PHE A 363 20.61 12.19 5.18
C PHE A 363 20.57 12.62 3.72
N ASP A 364 19.43 13.12 3.25
CA ASP A 364 19.30 13.60 1.86
C ASP A 364 20.24 14.78 1.59
N ALA A 365 20.35 15.71 2.53
CA ALA A 365 21.28 16.84 2.44
C ALA A 365 22.75 16.42 2.41
N LEU A 366 23.13 15.33 3.08
CA LEU A 366 24.50 14.80 3.08
C LEU A 366 24.84 14.05 1.80
N THR A 367 23.89 13.33 1.21
CA THR A 367 24.10 12.44 0.06
C THR A 367 23.85 13.09 -1.29
N THR A 368 23.19 14.26 -1.33
CA THR A 368 22.92 14.98 -2.58
C THR A 368 24.09 15.93 -2.92
N ASP A 369 24.45 15.98 -4.22
CA ASP A 369 25.42 16.94 -4.73
C ASP A 369 24.94 18.38 -4.52
N ARG A 370 25.83 19.23 -4.02
CA ARG A 370 25.64 20.67 -3.93
C ARG A 370 26.75 21.37 -4.72
N PRO A 371 26.57 22.60 -5.24
CA PRO A 371 27.54 23.26 -6.10
C PRO A 371 28.94 23.37 -5.53
N TYR A 372 29.02 23.37 -4.21
CA TYR A 372 30.32 23.53 -3.50
C TYR A 372 30.79 22.23 -2.86
N ARG A 373 30.04 21.13 -3.02
CA ARG A 373 30.37 19.87 -2.36
C ARG A 373 29.66 18.69 -3.06
N HIS A 374 30.42 17.70 -3.47
CA HIS A 374 29.88 16.41 -3.87
C HIS A 374 29.14 15.73 -2.69
N GLY A 375 28.06 15.03 -3.01
CA GLY A 375 27.35 14.21 -2.05
C GLY A 375 28.29 13.18 -1.44
N ARG A 376 28.10 12.93 -0.16
CA ARG A 376 28.84 11.88 0.55
C ARG A 376 28.29 10.51 0.17
N SER A 377 29.11 9.49 0.30
CA SER A 377 28.64 8.11 0.20
C SER A 377 27.60 7.81 1.30
N THR A 378 26.73 6.84 1.05
CA THR A 378 25.74 6.35 2.03
C THR A 378 26.42 5.99 3.37
N ALA A 379 27.58 5.31 3.31
CA ALA A 379 28.31 4.91 4.50
C ALA A 379 28.84 6.10 5.31
N GLU A 380 29.41 7.11 4.64
CA GLU A 380 29.90 8.33 5.29
C GLU A 380 28.74 9.13 5.91
N ALA A 381 27.62 9.28 5.19
CA ALA A 381 26.45 9.97 5.70
C ALA A 381 25.88 9.27 6.95
N LEU A 382 25.76 7.93 6.93
CA LEU A 382 25.36 7.16 8.10
C LEU A 382 26.32 7.33 9.27
N GLY A 383 27.64 7.29 9.04
CA GLY A 383 28.64 7.51 10.10
C GLY A 383 28.48 8.87 10.78
N ILE A 384 28.14 9.94 10.01
CA ILE A 384 27.87 11.26 10.57
C ILE A 384 26.60 11.26 11.42
N LEU A 385 25.51 10.63 10.94
CA LEU A 385 24.27 10.55 11.69
C LEU A 385 24.44 9.73 12.98
N GLU A 386 25.17 8.61 12.93
CA GLU A 386 25.48 7.77 14.09
C GLU A 386 26.34 8.54 15.11
N ALA A 387 27.34 9.30 14.67
CA ALA A 387 28.21 10.08 15.55
C ALA A 387 27.47 11.23 16.28
N ASN A 388 26.34 11.70 15.72
CA ASN A 388 25.52 12.75 16.34
C ASN A 388 24.18 12.19 16.88
N ALA A 389 24.07 10.88 17.01
CA ALA A 389 22.92 10.25 17.69
C ALA A 389 22.92 10.62 19.18
N SER A 390 21.72 10.80 19.75
CA SER A 390 21.47 11.28 21.13
C SER A 390 21.81 12.75 21.38
N THR A 391 22.45 13.44 20.46
CA THR A 391 22.67 14.89 20.50
C THR A 391 21.77 15.59 19.48
N GLN A 392 22.13 15.56 18.23
CA GLN A 392 21.32 16.14 17.15
C GLN A 392 20.17 15.23 16.74
N PHE A 393 20.40 13.93 16.62
CA PHE A 393 19.44 12.97 16.04
C PHE A 393 18.92 11.97 17.07
N ASP A 394 17.67 11.55 16.89
CA ASP A 394 17.07 10.43 17.62
C ASP A 394 17.77 9.11 17.22
N PRO A 395 18.38 8.37 18.18
CA PRO A 395 19.04 7.10 17.89
C PRO A 395 18.12 6.06 17.24
N GLY A 396 16.84 6.02 17.64
CA GLY A 396 15.84 5.12 17.06
C GLY A 396 15.52 5.45 15.61
N ALA A 397 15.44 6.73 15.25
CA ALA A 397 15.24 7.18 13.89
C ALA A 397 16.49 6.90 13.02
N VAL A 398 17.70 7.08 13.54
CA VAL A 398 18.96 6.74 12.82
C VAL A 398 19.03 5.23 12.55
N GLU A 399 18.71 4.38 13.52
CA GLU A 399 18.70 2.93 13.31
C GLU A 399 17.60 2.50 12.33
N ALA A 400 16.44 3.18 12.31
CA ALA A 400 15.40 2.94 11.32
C ALA A 400 15.87 3.28 9.90
N LEU A 401 16.55 4.40 9.69
CA LEU A 401 17.15 4.76 8.40
C LEU A 401 18.15 3.71 7.94
N LYS A 402 19.02 3.25 8.82
CA LYS A 402 19.99 2.19 8.53
C LYS A 402 19.33 0.91 8.04
N LYS A 403 18.23 0.50 8.65
CA LYS A 403 17.42 -0.66 8.21
C LYS A 403 16.77 -0.42 6.84
N VAL A 404 16.27 0.79 6.58
CA VAL A 404 15.73 1.18 5.26
C VAL A 404 16.76 0.99 4.16
N LEU A 405 17.98 1.48 4.38
CA LEU A 405 19.05 1.44 3.38
C LEU A 405 19.51 0.01 3.08
N ARG A 406 19.65 -0.84 4.11
CA ARG A 406 19.98 -2.26 3.94
C ARG A 406 18.92 -3.07 3.20
N SER A 407 17.66 -2.67 3.26
CA SER A 407 16.57 -3.35 2.54
C SER A 407 16.50 -3.00 1.06
N THR A 408 17.29 -2.02 0.62
CA THR A 408 17.28 -1.49 -0.76
C THR A 408 18.47 -2.03 -1.58
N GLU A 409 19.48 -2.60 -0.91
CA GLU A 409 20.58 -3.39 -1.50
C GLU A 409 20.12 -4.86 -1.71
#